data_1fd4d9281480876fe6f6ecee866c820d
#
_entry.id   1fd4d9281480876fe6f6ecee866c820d
#
_cell.length_a   1.000
_cell.length_b   1.000
_cell.length_c   1.000
_cell.angle_alpha   90.00
_cell.angle_beta   90.00
_cell.angle_gamma   90.00
#
_symmetry.space_group_name_H-M   'P 1'
#
loop_
_entity.id
_entity.type
_entity.pdbx_description
1 polymer ?
#
loop_
_entity_poly.entity_id
_entity_poly.type
_entity_poly.pdbx_seq_one_letter_code
_entity_poly.pdbx_strand_id
1 'polypeptide(L)'
;MAMQAQTKHNVYVWVDGEKTLIENADSITFSEPTTPPAGDEEAVDLGLSVKWAQRNLGAENPWDFGTYFAWGEIEGKDNYEWATYKHGTSYNQLTKYVSSVGYGLDGFIDNKEVLDESDDAAAQLLGDGWRMPTPEEMQELIEDCTWEEDYDMGVGGLRVTGPNGNSIFMPFAGRMYGSILFQSNASGYYWTSSLNEKANVQAKYLCIAPNGQEVTCYNRYFGFSIRPVKK
;
A
#
# COMPACT_ATOMS: atom_id res chain seq x y z
N MET A 1 27.19 -20.39 47.74
CA MET A 1 26.17 -19.87 46.80
C MET A 1 26.47 -18.40 46.57
N ALA A 2 26.95 -18.04 45.39
CA ALA A 2 27.19 -16.63 45.06
C ALA A 2 25.88 -16.05 44.54
N MET A 3 25.33 -15.05 45.24
CA MET A 3 24.24 -14.23 44.77
C MET A 3 24.78 -13.33 43.63
N GLN A 4 24.34 -13.55 42.39
CA GLN A 4 24.53 -12.57 41.34
C GLN A 4 23.58 -11.40 41.60
N ALA A 5 24.15 -10.20 41.79
CA ALA A 5 23.38 -8.98 41.88
C ALA A 5 22.82 -8.67 40.50
N GLN A 6 21.52 -8.71 40.35
CA GLN A 6 20.82 -8.23 39.14
C GLN A 6 20.94 -6.70 39.09
N THR A 7 21.59 -6.19 38.04
CA THR A 7 21.70 -4.74 37.82
C THR A 7 20.38 -4.26 37.23
N LYS A 8 19.64 -3.50 38.03
CA LYS A 8 18.39 -2.87 37.54
C LYS A 8 18.74 -1.64 36.71
N HIS A 9 18.16 -1.54 35.55
CA HIS A 9 18.35 -0.43 34.64
C HIS A 9 17.10 0.46 34.58
N ASN A 10 17.29 1.76 34.63
CA ASN A 10 16.24 2.73 34.37
C ASN A 10 16.06 2.88 32.86
N VAL A 11 14.83 2.64 32.41
CA VAL A 11 14.46 2.77 31.00
C VAL A 11 13.62 4.02 30.82
N TYR A 12 13.96 4.82 29.84
CA TYR A 12 13.20 6.01 29.46
C TYR A 12 12.44 5.75 28.16
N VAL A 13 11.14 5.97 28.17
CA VAL A 13 10.29 5.90 26.98
C VAL A 13 9.82 7.30 26.63
N TRP A 14 9.86 7.65 25.36
CA TRP A 14 9.33 8.89 24.85
C TRP A 14 7.98 8.61 24.18
N VAL A 15 6.93 9.28 24.67
CA VAL A 15 5.59 9.22 24.09
C VAL A 15 5.12 10.66 23.89
N ASP A 16 4.73 11.02 22.71
CA ASP A 16 4.22 12.35 22.34
C ASP A 16 5.14 13.51 22.79
N GLY A 17 6.46 13.30 22.71
CA GLY A 17 7.46 14.28 23.11
C GLY A 17 7.70 14.39 24.62
N GLU A 18 7.00 13.62 25.45
CA GLU A 18 7.20 13.52 26.88
C GLU A 18 8.06 12.31 27.26
N LYS A 19 9.03 12.55 28.15
CA LYS A 19 9.94 11.53 28.65
C LYS A 19 9.39 10.89 29.92
N THR A 20 9.01 9.61 29.83
CA THR A 20 8.53 8.82 30.97
C THR A 20 9.61 7.85 31.46
N LEU A 21 9.89 7.85 32.75
CA LEU A 21 10.79 6.90 33.38
C LEU A 21 10.04 5.63 33.79
N ILE A 22 10.52 4.48 33.34
CA ILE A 22 10.06 3.17 33.80
C ILE A 22 11.13 2.64 34.77
N GLU A 23 10.84 2.68 36.07
CA GLU A 23 11.73 2.17 37.10
C GLU A 23 11.61 0.65 37.23
N ASN A 24 12.76 -0.03 37.38
CA ASN A 24 12.83 -1.47 37.64
C ASN A 24 12.21 -2.38 36.56
N ALA A 25 12.32 -2.04 35.29
CA ALA A 25 11.91 -2.91 34.20
C ALA A 25 12.81 -4.16 34.15
N ASP A 26 12.24 -5.35 34.33
CA ASP A 26 12.95 -6.62 34.21
C ASP A 26 13.12 -7.05 32.75
N SER A 27 12.26 -6.58 31.87
CA SER A 27 12.38 -6.76 30.42
C SER A 27 11.57 -5.68 29.68
N ILE A 28 12.00 -5.32 28.47
CA ILE A 28 11.22 -4.54 27.51
C ILE A 28 10.93 -5.49 26.36
N THR A 29 9.66 -5.79 26.18
CA THR A 29 9.20 -6.53 25.00
C THR A 29 8.66 -5.51 24.01
N PHE A 30 9.35 -5.35 22.88
CA PHE A 30 8.76 -4.67 21.75
C PHE A 30 7.83 -5.69 21.08
N SER A 31 6.53 -5.49 21.20
CA SER A 31 5.61 -6.15 20.28
C SER A 31 5.89 -5.56 18.90
N GLU A 32 6.07 -6.38 17.89
CA GLU A 32 5.93 -5.88 16.53
C GLU A 32 4.59 -5.16 16.43
N PRO A 33 4.50 -4.02 15.69
CA PRO A 33 3.23 -3.36 15.52
C PRO A 33 2.25 -4.43 15.02
N THR A 34 1.29 -4.77 15.86
CA THR A 34 0.21 -5.64 15.45
C THR A 34 -0.45 -4.95 14.27
N THR A 35 -0.48 -5.61 13.12
CA THR A 35 -1.38 -5.21 12.03
C THR A 35 -2.71 -4.81 12.67
N PRO A 36 -3.24 -3.61 12.41
CA PRO A 36 -4.50 -3.20 13.00
C PRO A 36 -5.50 -4.34 12.81
N PRO A 37 -6.32 -4.68 13.81
CA PRO A 37 -7.25 -5.77 13.69
C PRO A 37 -8.09 -5.55 12.43
N ALA A 38 -8.20 -6.57 11.59
CA ALA A 38 -9.06 -6.58 10.43
C ALA A 38 -10.46 -6.15 10.90
N GLY A 39 -10.95 -4.99 10.44
CA GLY A 39 -12.29 -4.53 10.79
C GLY A 39 -12.46 -3.04 11.13
N ASP A 40 -11.40 -2.29 11.43
CA ASP A 40 -11.51 -0.86 11.81
C ASP A 40 -11.22 0.12 10.65
N GLU A 41 -11.12 -0.36 9.41
CA GLU A 41 -10.96 0.54 8.26
C GLU A 41 -12.29 1.23 7.95
N GLU A 42 -12.30 2.56 8.03
CA GLU A 42 -13.48 3.36 7.71
C GLU A 42 -13.70 3.45 6.21
N ALA A 43 -14.90 3.08 5.77
CA ALA A 43 -15.33 3.16 4.38
C ALA A 43 -16.02 4.50 4.12
N VAL A 44 -15.37 5.41 3.44
CA VAL A 44 -15.90 6.73 3.07
C VAL A 44 -16.69 6.61 1.77
N ASP A 45 -17.98 6.94 1.85
CA ASP A 45 -18.85 7.08 0.69
C ASP A 45 -18.59 8.45 0.03
N LEU A 46 -17.97 8.45 -1.14
CA LEU A 46 -17.73 9.66 -1.93
C LEU A 46 -18.87 9.97 -2.91
N GLY A 47 -19.95 9.15 -2.94
CA GLY A 47 -20.99 9.24 -3.96
C GLY A 47 -20.63 8.56 -5.28
N LEU A 48 -19.65 7.65 -5.27
CA LEU A 48 -19.14 6.86 -6.39
C LEU A 48 -19.68 5.43 -6.37
N SER A 49 -19.29 4.62 -7.33
CA SER A 49 -19.70 3.22 -7.45
C SER A 49 -19.27 2.32 -6.30
N VAL A 50 -18.21 2.72 -5.59
CA VAL A 50 -17.66 2.04 -4.39
C VAL A 50 -17.32 3.05 -3.30
N LYS A 51 -17.22 2.56 -2.06
CA LYS A 51 -16.67 3.32 -0.94
C LYS A 51 -15.17 3.15 -0.88
N TRP A 52 -14.47 4.19 -0.46
CA TRP A 52 -13.01 4.25 -0.39
C TRP A 52 -12.53 4.16 1.06
N ALA A 53 -11.45 3.47 1.29
CA ALA A 53 -10.79 3.48 2.60
C ALA A 53 -10.32 4.90 2.93
N GLN A 54 -10.45 5.29 4.21
CA GLN A 54 -9.98 6.60 4.67
C GLN A 54 -8.45 6.73 4.58
N ARG A 55 -7.73 5.61 4.69
CA ARG A 55 -6.26 5.54 4.75
C ARG A 55 -5.70 4.47 3.81
N ASN A 56 -4.39 4.50 3.59
CA ASN A 56 -3.69 3.48 2.83
C ASN A 56 -3.63 2.17 3.61
N LEU A 57 -3.55 1.05 2.92
CA LEU A 57 -3.42 -0.27 3.55
C LEU A 57 -2.17 -0.32 4.44
N GLY A 58 -2.33 -0.70 5.71
CA GLY A 58 -1.27 -0.73 6.71
C GLY A 58 -0.91 0.63 7.31
N ALA A 59 -1.68 1.69 7.03
CA ALA A 59 -1.53 3.00 7.67
C ALA A 59 -2.36 3.08 8.97
N GLU A 60 -1.88 3.84 9.96
CA GLU A 60 -2.63 4.16 11.17
C GLU A 60 -3.48 5.42 10.99
N ASN A 61 -2.99 6.38 10.21
CA ASN A 61 -3.62 7.68 9.96
C ASN A 61 -3.83 7.94 8.48
N PRO A 62 -4.75 8.84 8.10
CA PRO A 62 -5.01 9.18 6.69
C PRO A 62 -3.79 9.74 5.93
N TRP A 63 -2.86 10.39 6.61
CA TRP A 63 -1.64 10.97 6.05
C TRP A 63 -0.45 10.01 5.99
N ASP A 64 -0.52 8.83 6.62
CA ASP A 64 0.54 7.84 6.59
C ASP A 64 0.62 7.18 5.22
N PHE A 65 1.84 6.86 4.79
CA PHE A 65 2.07 6.22 3.49
C PHE A 65 1.57 4.76 3.45
N GLY A 66 1.42 4.11 4.62
CA GLY A 66 1.05 2.71 4.77
C GLY A 66 2.16 1.76 4.34
N THR A 67 1.80 0.51 4.15
CA THR A 67 2.70 -0.53 3.66
C THR A 67 2.80 -0.46 2.14
N TYR A 68 4.01 -0.63 1.61
CA TYR A 68 4.23 -0.79 0.17
C TYR A 68 4.11 -2.26 -0.20
N PHE A 69 3.49 -2.54 -1.35
CA PHE A 69 3.30 -3.90 -1.87
C PHE A 69 3.81 -3.97 -3.29
N ALA A 70 4.50 -5.07 -3.64
CA ALA A 70 4.63 -5.43 -5.03
C ALA A 70 3.29 -6.00 -5.54
N TRP A 71 2.97 -5.81 -6.81
CA TRP A 71 1.66 -6.18 -7.33
C TRP A 71 1.40 -7.69 -7.24
N GLY A 72 0.29 -8.08 -6.59
CA GLY A 72 -0.04 -9.48 -6.33
C GLY A 72 0.69 -10.10 -5.13
N GLU A 73 1.37 -9.29 -4.30
CA GLU A 73 1.91 -9.72 -3.02
C GLU A 73 1.06 -9.15 -1.87
N ILE A 74 0.92 -9.92 -0.81
CA ILE A 74 0.08 -9.58 0.35
C ILE A 74 0.87 -9.16 1.58
N GLU A 75 2.19 -9.11 1.46
CA GLU A 75 3.12 -8.70 2.50
C GLU A 75 4.07 -7.61 1.97
N GLY A 76 4.40 -6.64 2.82
CA GLY A 76 5.48 -5.70 2.56
C GLY A 76 6.83 -6.38 2.67
N LYS A 77 7.87 -5.77 2.09
CA LYS A 77 9.24 -6.30 2.12
C LYS A 77 10.29 -5.19 2.08
N ASP A 78 11.54 -5.54 2.37
CA ASP A 78 12.64 -4.57 2.42
C ASP A 78 13.30 -4.28 1.06
N ASN A 79 13.09 -5.16 0.07
CA ASN A 79 13.71 -5.03 -1.25
C ASN A 79 12.72 -5.34 -2.39
N TYR A 80 12.48 -4.35 -3.26
CA TYR A 80 11.54 -4.39 -4.38
C TYR A 80 12.27 -4.49 -5.70
N GLU A 81 12.65 -5.71 -6.07
CA GLU A 81 13.36 -6.06 -7.29
C GLU A 81 12.81 -7.36 -7.90
N TRP A 82 13.15 -7.66 -9.16
CA TRP A 82 12.77 -8.92 -9.78
C TRP A 82 13.23 -10.15 -8.97
N ALA A 83 14.43 -10.10 -8.41
CA ALA A 83 14.99 -11.22 -7.65
C ALA A 83 14.19 -11.57 -6.38
N THR A 84 13.39 -10.63 -5.86
CA THR A 84 12.56 -10.80 -4.65
C THR A 84 11.06 -10.84 -4.96
N TYR A 85 10.67 -10.76 -6.24
CA TYR A 85 9.28 -10.75 -6.63
C TYR A 85 8.68 -12.17 -6.61
N LYS A 86 7.55 -12.34 -5.93
CA LYS A 86 6.88 -13.64 -5.69
C LYS A 86 6.48 -14.36 -6.99
N HIS A 87 6.00 -13.62 -8.00
CA HIS A 87 5.45 -14.18 -9.23
C HIS A 87 6.42 -14.15 -10.41
N GLY A 88 7.73 -14.16 -10.16
CA GLY A 88 8.76 -14.28 -11.20
C GLY A 88 10.06 -13.59 -10.84
N THR A 89 11.17 -14.11 -11.34
CA THR A 89 12.53 -13.65 -11.02
C THR A 89 13.14 -12.73 -12.08
N SER A 90 12.45 -12.56 -13.22
CA SER A 90 12.83 -11.63 -14.30
C SER A 90 11.65 -11.36 -15.23
N TYR A 91 11.84 -10.45 -16.18
CA TYR A 91 10.79 -10.03 -17.12
C TYR A 91 10.21 -11.17 -17.97
N ASN A 92 10.93 -12.27 -18.17
CA ASN A 92 10.54 -13.42 -18.98
C ASN A 92 10.51 -14.74 -18.19
N GLN A 93 10.43 -14.66 -16.88
CA GLN A 93 10.33 -15.81 -15.96
C GLN A 93 9.16 -15.65 -15.00
N LEU A 94 8.03 -15.18 -15.52
CA LEU A 94 6.83 -15.01 -14.75
C LEU A 94 6.11 -16.34 -14.53
N THR A 95 5.57 -16.53 -13.34
CA THR A 95 4.90 -17.77 -12.91
C THR A 95 3.40 -17.59 -12.65
N LYS A 96 2.89 -16.35 -12.75
CA LYS A 96 1.47 -16.02 -12.58
C LYS A 96 1.11 -14.72 -13.29
N TYR A 97 -0.13 -14.59 -13.73
CA TYR A 97 -0.66 -13.44 -14.48
C TYR A 97 0.09 -13.22 -15.79
N VAL A 98 0.05 -14.22 -16.65
CA VAL A 98 0.76 -14.26 -17.92
C VAL A 98 -0.22 -14.56 -19.05
N SER A 99 -0.36 -13.64 -19.99
CA SER A 99 -1.20 -13.78 -21.21
C SER A 99 -0.37 -13.94 -22.50
N SER A 100 0.97 -13.84 -22.42
CA SER A 100 1.85 -13.98 -23.57
C SER A 100 3.06 -14.85 -23.25
N VAL A 101 3.30 -15.84 -24.11
CA VAL A 101 4.37 -16.86 -23.96
C VAL A 101 5.78 -16.28 -23.75
N GLY A 102 6.03 -15.07 -24.25
CA GLY A 102 7.34 -14.41 -24.12
C GLY A 102 7.66 -13.92 -22.70
N TYR A 103 6.70 -13.89 -21.80
CA TYR A 103 6.88 -13.43 -20.41
C TYR A 103 6.90 -14.59 -19.40
N GLY A 104 6.28 -15.72 -19.72
CA GLY A 104 6.15 -16.85 -18.81
C GLY A 104 7.39 -17.74 -18.74
N LEU A 105 7.69 -18.23 -17.53
CA LEU A 105 8.72 -19.22 -17.29
C LEU A 105 8.43 -20.48 -18.14
N ASP A 106 9.38 -20.91 -18.95
CA ASP A 106 9.25 -22.08 -19.83
C ASP A 106 7.97 -22.07 -20.70
N GLY A 107 7.53 -20.86 -21.09
CA GLY A 107 6.32 -20.67 -21.90
C GLY A 107 5.00 -20.75 -21.13
N PHE A 108 5.03 -20.61 -19.81
CA PHE A 108 3.84 -20.60 -18.96
C PHE A 108 2.86 -19.51 -19.37
N ILE A 109 1.58 -19.82 -19.42
CA ILE A 109 0.45 -18.89 -19.64
C ILE A 109 -0.71 -19.34 -18.75
N ASP A 110 -1.35 -18.39 -18.01
CA ASP A 110 -2.58 -18.60 -17.26
C ASP A 110 -3.74 -17.71 -17.72
N ASN A 111 -3.47 -16.73 -18.61
CA ASN A 111 -4.41 -15.75 -19.13
C ASN A 111 -5.18 -14.96 -18.05
N LYS A 112 -4.61 -14.82 -16.87
CA LYS A 112 -5.18 -14.03 -15.79
C LYS A 112 -4.70 -12.57 -15.91
N GLU A 113 -5.63 -11.65 -15.93
CA GLU A 113 -5.38 -10.21 -16.06
C GLU A 113 -5.81 -9.41 -14.83
N VAL A 114 -6.50 -10.06 -13.89
CA VAL A 114 -6.96 -9.49 -12.63
C VAL A 114 -6.46 -10.37 -11.50
N LEU A 115 -6.10 -9.76 -10.37
CA LEU A 115 -5.65 -10.50 -9.19
C LEU A 115 -6.71 -11.50 -8.72
N ASP A 116 -6.27 -12.71 -8.41
CA ASP A 116 -7.05 -13.62 -7.59
C ASP A 116 -7.20 -13.00 -6.18
N GLU A 117 -8.31 -13.30 -5.50
CA GLU A 117 -8.54 -12.80 -4.13
C GLU A 117 -7.39 -13.15 -3.17
N SER A 118 -6.74 -14.30 -3.35
CA SER A 118 -5.59 -14.74 -2.55
C SER A 118 -4.30 -13.90 -2.74
N ASP A 119 -4.24 -13.07 -3.78
CA ASP A 119 -3.12 -12.18 -4.09
C ASP A 119 -3.53 -10.70 -4.03
N ASP A 120 -4.78 -10.41 -3.64
CA ASP A 120 -5.25 -9.07 -3.34
C ASP A 120 -4.95 -8.73 -1.87
N ALA A 121 -3.96 -7.87 -1.63
CA ALA A 121 -3.52 -7.54 -0.29
C ALA A 121 -4.65 -6.91 0.56
N ALA A 122 -5.52 -6.09 -0.04
CA ALA A 122 -6.63 -5.48 0.70
C ALA A 122 -7.67 -6.54 1.10
N ALA A 123 -7.99 -7.49 0.21
CA ALA A 123 -8.90 -8.59 0.52
C ALA A 123 -8.35 -9.51 1.61
N GLN A 124 -7.06 -9.82 1.56
CA GLN A 124 -6.43 -10.73 2.52
C GLN A 124 -6.21 -10.10 3.90
N LEU A 125 -5.87 -8.81 3.96
CA LEU A 125 -5.51 -8.15 5.22
C LEU A 125 -6.71 -7.51 5.93
N LEU A 126 -7.72 -7.04 5.20
CA LEU A 126 -8.89 -6.38 5.78
C LEU A 126 -10.12 -7.30 5.81
N GLY A 127 -10.27 -8.21 4.84
CA GLY A 127 -11.46 -9.04 4.74
C GLY A 127 -12.74 -8.23 4.46
N ASP A 128 -13.90 -8.74 4.89
CA ASP A 128 -15.20 -8.05 4.91
C ASP A 128 -15.57 -7.29 3.62
N GLY A 129 -15.19 -7.82 2.46
CA GLY A 129 -15.49 -7.24 1.15
C GLY A 129 -14.58 -6.09 0.73
N TRP A 130 -13.53 -5.79 1.49
CA TRP A 130 -12.43 -4.94 1.04
C TRP A 130 -11.63 -5.60 -0.07
N ARG A 131 -11.13 -4.81 -1.01
CA ARG A 131 -10.28 -5.25 -2.12
C ARG A 131 -9.48 -4.09 -2.69
N MET A 132 -8.54 -4.41 -3.55
CA MET A 132 -7.88 -3.39 -4.36
C MET A 132 -8.88 -2.81 -5.40
N PRO A 133 -8.79 -1.52 -5.72
CA PRO A 133 -9.63 -0.90 -6.73
C PRO A 133 -9.30 -1.42 -8.13
N THR A 134 -10.28 -1.37 -9.03
CA THR A 134 -10.06 -1.59 -10.46
C THR A 134 -9.53 -0.31 -11.12
N PRO A 135 -8.95 -0.39 -12.33
CA PRO A 135 -8.57 0.81 -13.11
C PRO A 135 -9.76 1.72 -13.41
N GLU A 136 -10.94 1.14 -13.62
CA GLU A 136 -12.19 1.87 -13.93
C GLU A 136 -12.66 2.66 -12.70
N GLU A 137 -12.54 2.09 -11.49
CA GLU A 137 -12.87 2.79 -10.23
C GLU A 137 -11.87 3.92 -9.94
N MET A 138 -10.58 3.73 -10.27
CA MET A 138 -9.60 4.82 -10.22
C MET A 138 -9.90 5.91 -11.25
N GLN A 139 -10.38 5.54 -12.43
CA GLN A 139 -10.77 6.49 -13.46
C GLN A 139 -12.03 7.27 -13.05
N GLU A 140 -13.04 6.61 -12.47
CA GLU A 140 -14.22 7.24 -11.89
C GLU A 140 -13.81 8.25 -10.80
N LEU A 141 -12.85 7.87 -9.90
CA LEU A 141 -12.32 8.79 -8.88
C LEU A 141 -11.69 10.04 -9.50
N ILE A 142 -10.96 9.89 -10.63
CA ILE A 142 -10.36 11.02 -11.36
C ILE A 142 -11.43 11.92 -11.99
N GLU A 143 -12.44 11.34 -12.62
CA GLU A 143 -13.41 12.06 -13.46
C GLU A 143 -14.51 12.73 -12.64
N ASP A 144 -14.96 12.09 -11.55
CA ASP A 144 -16.14 12.51 -10.80
C ASP A 144 -15.83 13.25 -9.50
N CYS A 145 -14.56 13.31 -9.07
CA CYS A 145 -14.13 14.02 -7.87
C CYS A 145 -13.34 15.30 -8.19
N THR A 146 -13.34 16.23 -7.24
CA THR A 146 -12.40 17.37 -7.26
C THR A 146 -11.13 17.01 -6.51
N TRP A 147 -10.00 17.49 -7.04
CA TRP A 147 -8.68 17.20 -6.51
C TRP A 147 -7.97 18.50 -6.18
N GLU A 148 -7.57 18.67 -4.91
CA GLU A 148 -6.90 19.87 -4.44
C GLU A 148 -5.63 19.50 -3.69
N GLU A 149 -4.52 20.24 -3.94
CA GLU A 149 -3.33 20.08 -3.12
C GLU A 149 -3.64 20.39 -1.66
N ASP A 150 -3.18 19.51 -0.79
CA ASP A 150 -3.39 19.66 0.65
C ASP A 150 -2.19 19.11 1.43
N TYR A 151 -2.09 19.54 2.68
CA TYR A 151 -1.08 19.07 3.62
C TYR A 151 -1.76 18.64 4.91
N ASP A 152 -1.60 17.37 5.26
CA ASP A 152 -2.10 16.85 6.52
C ASP A 152 -0.92 16.41 7.39
N MET A 153 -0.84 16.92 8.62
CA MET A 153 0.28 16.70 9.57
C MET A 153 1.68 16.87 8.95
N GLY A 154 1.83 17.75 7.96
CA GLY A 154 3.09 18.03 7.27
C GLY A 154 3.40 17.09 6.11
N VAL A 155 2.51 16.17 5.79
CA VAL A 155 2.59 15.28 4.62
C VAL A 155 1.83 15.90 3.46
N GLY A 156 2.52 16.07 2.32
CA GLY A 156 1.88 16.56 1.09
C GLY A 156 1.05 15.47 0.42
N GLY A 157 -0.05 15.87 -0.20
CA GLY A 157 -0.97 14.97 -0.89
C GLY A 157 -2.05 15.71 -1.65
N LEU A 158 -3.09 14.99 -2.03
CA LEU A 158 -4.29 15.55 -2.63
C LEU A 158 -5.51 15.22 -1.77
N ARG A 159 -6.33 16.22 -1.50
CA ARG A 159 -7.69 16.04 -0.99
C ARG A 159 -8.61 15.74 -2.16
N VAL A 160 -9.27 14.59 -2.08
CA VAL A 160 -10.20 14.11 -3.09
C VAL A 160 -11.60 14.23 -2.56
N THR A 161 -12.41 15.13 -3.12
CA THR A 161 -13.77 15.39 -2.68
C THR A 161 -14.76 14.86 -3.72
N GLY A 162 -15.62 13.96 -3.29
CA GLY A 162 -16.64 13.36 -4.11
C GLY A 162 -17.85 14.27 -4.36
N PRO A 163 -18.76 13.90 -5.29
CA PRO A 163 -19.94 14.68 -5.63
C PRO A 163 -20.92 14.88 -4.44
N ASN A 164 -20.85 14.04 -3.42
CA ASN A 164 -21.66 14.18 -2.21
C ASN A 164 -21.04 15.08 -1.13
N GLY A 165 -19.83 15.64 -1.38
CA GLY A 165 -19.12 16.53 -0.47
C GLY A 165 -18.22 15.84 0.56
N ASN A 166 -18.26 14.51 0.67
CA ASN A 166 -17.31 13.78 1.49
C ASN A 166 -15.94 13.72 0.82
N SER A 167 -14.88 13.60 1.60
CA SER A 167 -13.51 13.60 1.07
C SER A 167 -12.61 12.60 1.75
N ILE A 168 -11.57 12.19 1.03
CA ILE A 168 -10.41 11.44 1.53
C ILE A 168 -9.13 12.22 1.24
N PHE A 169 -8.08 11.97 2.01
CA PHE A 169 -6.74 12.49 1.73
C PHE A 169 -5.89 11.38 1.11
N MET A 170 -5.24 11.66 -0.03
CA MET A 170 -4.32 10.74 -0.69
C MET A 170 -2.90 11.30 -0.63
N PRO A 171 -2.02 10.76 0.24
CA PRO A 171 -0.66 11.27 0.40
C PRO A 171 0.21 11.03 -0.83
N PHE A 172 1.19 11.91 -1.06
CA PHE A 172 2.28 11.68 -2.00
C PHE A 172 3.26 10.66 -1.41
N ALA A 173 2.81 9.42 -1.33
CA ALA A 173 3.52 8.32 -0.66
C ALA A 173 4.81 7.88 -1.36
N GLY A 174 5.05 8.31 -2.61
CA GLY A 174 6.20 7.83 -3.37
C GLY A 174 6.07 6.37 -3.78
N ARG A 175 7.21 5.74 -4.09
CA ARG A 175 7.31 4.33 -4.47
C ARG A 175 8.61 3.70 -3.98
N MET A 176 8.61 2.42 -3.71
CA MET A 176 9.81 1.64 -3.38
C MET A 176 10.43 1.00 -4.65
N TYR A 177 11.74 1.16 -4.80
CA TYR A 177 12.56 0.44 -5.76
C TYR A 177 13.84 -0.03 -5.06
N GLY A 178 14.13 -1.32 -5.11
CA GLY A 178 15.11 -1.89 -4.20
C GLY A 178 14.69 -1.62 -2.76
N SER A 179 15.59 -1.11 -1.95
CA SER A 179 15.34 -0.68 -0.56
C SER A 179 15.19 0.84 -0.40
N ILE A 180 14.98 1.57 -1.51
CA ILE A 180 14.96 3.04 -1.51
C ILE A 180 13.56 3.54 -1.81
N LEU A 181 13.09 4.51 -0.99
CA LEU A 181 11.86 5.25 -1.21
C LEU A 181 12.14 6.45 -2.13
N PHE A 182 11.47 6.48 -3.28
CA PHE A 182 11.58 7.56 -4.27
C PHE A 182 10.32 8.41 -4.30
N GLN A 183 10.48 9.72 -4.52
CA GLN A 183 9.42 10.69 -4.80
C GLN A 183 8.34 10.81 -3.69
N SER A 184 8.63 10.41 -2.46
CA SER A 184 7.78 10.75 -1.31
C SER A 184 7.63 12.28 -1.17
N ASN A 185 6.46 12.74 -0.77
CA ASN A 185 6.06 14.15 -0.74
C ASN A 185 6.11 14.89 -2.11
N ALA A 186 6.22 14.15 -3.22
CA ALA A 186 6.21 14.71 -4.57
C ALA A 186 5.18 14.04 -5.49
N SER A 187 4.95 12.74 -5.31
CA SER A 187 3.97 11.96 -6.07
C SER A 187 3.48 10.77 -5.26
N GLY A 188 2.29 10.28 -5.54
CA GLY A 188 1.74 9.04 -5.00
C GLY A 188 1.51 8.00 -6.10
N TYR A 189 1.73 6.73 -5.76
CA TYR A 189 1.60 5.58 -6.65
C TYR A 189 0.72 4.55 -5.97
N TYR A 190 -0.41 4.21 -6.60
CA TYR A 190 -1.45 3.37 -6.00
C TYR A 190 -1.82 2.24 -6.93
N TRP A 191 -1.54 0.99 -6.56
CA TRP A 191 -1.88 -0.17 -7.37
C TRP A 191 -3.38 -0.33 -7.60
N THR A 192 -3.73 -0.82 -8.78
CA THR A 192 -5.05 -1.41 -9.07
C THR A 192 -4.96 -2.93 -9.12
N SER A 193 -6.10 -3.60 -9.16
CA SER A 193 -6.17 -5.06 -9.25
C SER A 193 -5.82 -5.64 -10.63
N SER A 194 -5.51 -4.81 -11.64
CA SER A 194 -5.42 -5.26 -13.03
C SER A 194 -4.01 -5.21 -13.61
N LEU A 195 -3.68 -6.25 -14.36
CA LEU A 195 -2.47 -6.36 -15.17
C LEU A 195 -2.50 -5.37 -16.36
N ASN A 196 -1.32 -5.02 -16.88
CA ASN A 196 -1.21 -4.48 -18.23
C ASN A 196 -1.18 -5.65 -19.24
N GLU A 197 -2.26 -5.85 -19.93
CA GLU A 197 -2.44 -6.94 -20.90
C GLU A 197 -1.45 -6.86 -22.09
N LYS A 198 -0.94 -5.66 -22.40
CA LYS A 198 0.04 -5.44 -23.48
C LYS A 198 1.48 -5.74 -23.06
N ALA A 199 1.74 -5.72 -21.75
CA ALA A 199 3.07 -5.96 -21.20
C ALA A 199 2.94 -6.61 -19.81
N ASN A 200 2.97 -7.95 -19.75
CA ASN A 200 2.70 -8.71 -18.53
C ASN A 200 3.68 -8.44 -17.38
N VAL A 201 4.80 -7.78 -17.63
CA VAL A 201 5.73 -7.31 -16.60
C VAL A 201 5.21 -6.09 -15.83
N GLN A 202 4.12 -5.48 -16.29
CA GLN A 202 3.54 -4.27 -15.73
C GLN A 202 2.12 -4.52 -15.22
N ALA A 203 1.72 -3.76 -14.22
CA ALA A 203 0.34 -3.66 -13.74
C ALA A 203 -0.12 -2.21 -13.78
N LYS A 204 -1.44 -2.02 -13.81
CA LYS A 204 -2.07 -0.70 -13.83
C LYS A 204 -2.05 -0.08 -12.44
N TYR A 205 -1.84 1.23 -12.37
CA TYR A 205 -1.83 1.99 -11.14
C TYR A 205 -2.30 3.43 -11.38
N LEU A 206 -2.77 4.07 -10.32
CA LEU A 206 -3.02 5.52 -10.29
C LEU A 206 -1.73 6.24 -9.88
N CYS A 207 -1.29 7.19 -10.71
CA CYS A 207 -0.29 8.18 -10.36
C CYS A 207 -0.99 9.48 -9.95
N ILE A 208 -0.59 10.04 -8.82
CA ILE A 208 -1.03 11.38 -8.41
C ILE A 208 0.17 12.30 -8.18
N ALA A 209 0.07 13.53 -8.62
CA ALA A 209 1.06 14.58 -8.43
C ALA A 209 0.38 15.96 -8.44
N PRO A 210 1.07 17.04 -8.02
CA PRO A 210 0.52 18.40 -8.04
C PRO A 210 -0.02 18.85 -9.41
N ASN A 211 0.57 18.32 -10.47
CA ASN A 211 0.23 18.70 -11.85
C ASN A 211 -0.79 17.77 -12.53
N GLY A 212 -1.36 16.83 -11.82
CA GLY A 212 -2.40 15.94 -12.34
C GLY A 212 -2.36 14.51 -11.81
N GLN A 213 -3.35 13.75 -12.23
CA GLN A 213 -3.54 12.34 -11.92
C GLN A 213 -3.83 11.55 -13.19
N GLU A 214 -3.32 10.33 -13.26
CA GLU A 214 -3.54 9.43 -14.39
C GLU A 214 -3.51 7.96 -13.99
N VAL A 215 -4.28 7.13 -14.67
CA VAL A 215 -4.14 5.68 -14.61
C VAL A 215 -3.17 5.23 -15.70
N THR A 216 -2.07 4.63 -15.29
CA THR A 216 -0.99 4.19 -16.19
C THR A 216 -0.40 2.84 -15.74
N CYS A 217 0.76 2.42 -16.25
CA CYS A 217 1.32 1.09 -15.99
C CYS A 217 2.78 1.17 -15.54
N TYR A 218 3.14 0.32 -14.59
CA TYR A 218 4.53 0.19 -14.13
C TYR A 218 4.92 -1.25 -13.82
N ASN A 219 6.22 -1.53 -13.71
CA ASN A 219 6.71 -2.87 -13.42
C ASN A 219 6.19 -3.36 -12.06
N ARG A 220 5.60 -4.55 -12.06
CA ARG A 220 4.83 -5.10 -10.94
C ARG A 220 5.67 -5.48 -9.71
N TYR A 221 7.00 -5.52 -9.80
CA TYR A 221 7.89 -5.72 -8.64
C TYR A 221 8.14 -4.47 -7.80
N PHE A 222 7.80 -3.26 -8.29
CA PHE A 222 7.90 -2.04 -7.49
C PHE A 222 6.94 -2.07 -6.31
N GLY A 223 7.34 -1.44 -5.20
CA GLY A 223 6.48 -1.27 -4.05
C GLY A 223 5.65 0.01 -4.17
N PHE A 224 4.33 -0.12 -4.29
CA PHE A 224 3.37 0.98 -4.29
C PHE A 224 2.39 0.84 -3.13
N SER A 225 1.78 1.95 -2.74
CA SER A 225 0.68 1.94 -1.78
C SER A 225 -0.58 1.31 -2.39
N ILE A 226 -1.50 0.90 -1.52
CA ILE A 226 -2.84 0.45 -1.90
C ILE A 226 -3.84 1.32 -1.16
N ARG A 227 -4.81 1.90 -1.87
CA ARG A 227 -5.99 2.52 -1.30
C ARG A 227 -7.17 1.57 -1.50
N PRO A 228 -7.61 0.84 -0.46
CA PRO A 228 -8.68 -0.14 -0.57
C PRO A 228 -10.03 0.46 -0.92
N VAL A 229 -10.89 -0.37 -1.54
CA VAL A 229 -12.30 -0.06 -1.81
C VAL A 229 -13.22 -1.15 -1.29
N LYS A 230 -14.48 -0.79 -1.06
CA LYS A 230 -15.54 -1.69 -0.61
C LYS A 230 -16.87 -1.30 -1.26
N LYS A 231 -17.73 -2.30 -1.57
CA LYS A 231 -19.10 -2.05 -2.06
C LYS A 231 -20.05 -1.54 -0.98
#